data_490e99a2df5d737144789fb1c4bde562
#
_entry.id   490e99a2df5d737144789fb1c4bde562
#
_cell.length_a   1.000
_cell.length_b   1.000
_cell.length_c   1.000
_cell.angle_alpha   90.00
_cell.angle_beta   90.00
_cell.angle_gamma   90.00
#
_symmetry.space_group_name_H-M   'P 1'
#
loop_
_entity.id
_entity.type
_entity.pdbx_description
1 polymer ?
#
loop_
_entity_poly.entity_id
_entity_poly.type
_entity_poly.pdbx_seq_one_letter_code
_entity_poly.pdbx_strand_id
1 'polypeptide(L)'
;DREAFSVLVTRRILSHPLIEVVHEEVTEIPAGEVVIATGPLTSDALADRIAELTGNSEYLHFFDAAAPIVSFQSINMEKAFFGSRYDKGTPAYINCPMTKEEYLAFWRELCSARTAEVHGFEDSSVFEGCMPIEVMARRGEDTLRFGPLKPVGLRDPRTGKESYAVVQLRRDNAEGTMYNIVGFQTHLAFPEQKRVFSMIPALENAEFLRYGVMHRN
;
A
#
# COMPACT_ATOMS: atom_id res chain seq x y z
N ASP A 1 -18.38 1.35 4.61
CA ASP A 1 -18.33 1.70 3.19
C ASP A 1 -17.59 3.02 3.04
N ARG A 2 -16.50 3.04 2.25
CA ARG A 2 -15.65 4.23 2.05
C ARG A 2 -16.37 5.33 1.25
N GLU A 3 -17.15 4.95 0.25
CA GLU A 3 -17.91 5.90 -0.56
C GLU A 3 -18.98 6.61 0.28
N ALA A 4 -19.76 5.85 1.03
CA ALA A 4 -20.79 6.41 1.91
C ALA A 4 -20.18 7.36 2.95
N PHE A 5 -19.00 7.01 3.50
CA PHE A 5 -18.27 7.88 4.43
C PHE A 5 -17.82 9.18 3.74
N SER A 6 -17.20 9.08 2.56
CA SER A 6 -16.75 10.24 1.79
C SER A 6 -17.90 11.18 1.45
N VAL A 7 -19.00 10.65 0.92
CA VAL A 7 -20.22 11.43 0.60
C VAL A 7 -20.78 12.11 1.83
N LEU A 8 -20.86 11.40 2.98
CA LEU A 8 -21.38 11.96 4.22
C LEU A 8 -20.53 13.13 4.72
N VAL A 9 -19.20 12.96 4.74
CA VAL A 9 -18.28 14.02 5.21
C VAL A 9 -18.32 15.23 4.29
N THR A 10 -18.24 15.00 2.97
CA THR A 10 -18.32 16.07 1.97
C THR A 10 -19.63 16.87 2.09
N ARG A 11 -20.76 16.19 2.22
CA ARG A 11 -22.07 16.85 2.41
C ARG A 11 -22.08 17.71 3.67
N ARG A 12 -21.57 17.19 4.79
CA ARG A 12 -21.55 17.93 6.06
C ARG A 12 -20.69 19.18 5.97
N ILE A 13 -19.53 19.12 5.30
CA ILE A 13 -18.65 20.27 5.11
C ILE A 13 -19.33 21.31 4.21
N LEU A 14 -19.83 20.90 3.04
CA LEU A 14 -20.45 21.81 2.08
C LEU A 14 -21.75 22.45 2.59
N SER A 15 -22.46 21.80 3.51
CA SER A 15 -23.70 22.36 4.10
C SER A 15 -23.47 23.16 5.39
N HIS A 16 -22.23 23.24 5.88
CA HIS A 16 -21.97 23.92 7.15
C HIS A 16 -21.95 25.44 6.99
N PRO A 17 -22.75 26.22 7.75
CA PRO A 17 -22.93 27.67 7.50
C PRO A 17 -21.68 28.53 7.76
N LEU A 18 -20.70 28.00 8.46
CA LEU A 18 -19.44 28.69 8.79
C LEU A 18 -18.24 28.19 7.93
N ILE A 19 -18.49 27.36 6.92
CA ILE A 19 -17.43 26.83 6.07
C ILE A 19 -17.69 27.29 4.63
N GLU A 20 -16.73 27.99 4.07
CA GLU A 20 -16.65 28.26 2.63
C GLU A 20 -15.62 27.32 2.01
N VAL A 21 -16.03 26.57 0.99
CA VAL A 21 -15.15 25.64 0.29
C VAL A 21 -14.74 26.26 -1.04
N VAL A 22 -13.45 26.49 -1.20
CA VAL A 22 -12.87 27.04 -2.43
C VAL A 22 -12.03 25.94 -3.10
N HIS A 23 -12.23 25.76 -4.42
CA HIS A 23 -11.48 24.79 -5.23
C HIS A 23 -10.47 25.54 -6.10
N GLU A 24 -9.27 25.75 -5.54
CA GLU A 24 -8.16 26.41 -6.23
C GLU A 24 -6.82 25.83 -5.77
N GLU A 25 -5.78 26.02 -6.57
CA GLU A 25 -4.42 25.77 -6.14
C GLU A 25 -3.98 26.87 -5.19
N VAL A 26 -3.57 26.49 -3.97
CA VAL A 26 -3.02 27.41 -2.98
C VAL A 26 -1.50 27.46 -3.14
N THR A 27 -0.97 28.58 -3.60
CA THR A 27 0.46 28.79 -3.82
C THR A 27 1.11 29.69 -2.76
N GLU A 28 0.30 30.37 -1.94
CA GLU A 28 0.76 31.27 -0.88
C GLU A 28 0.06 30.91 0.43
N ILE A 29 0.77 31.01 1.54
CA ILE A 29 0.19 30.78 2.87
C ILE A 29 -0.49 32.10 3.33
N PRO A 30 -1.82 32.10 3.50
CA PRO A 30 -2.52 33.34 3.91
C PRO A 30 -2.14 33.75 5.33
N ALA A 31 -2.33 35.02 5.65
CA ALA A 31 -2.13 35.53 7.00
C ALA A 31 -3.27 35.05 7.94
N GLY A 32 -2.93 34.78 9.20
CA GLY A 32 -3.88 34.36 10.22
C GLY A 32 -3.60 32.96 10.77
N GLU A 33 -4.65 32.31 11.30
CA GLU A 33 -4.57 30.94 11.77
C GLU A 33 -4.81 30.00 10.60
N VAL A 34 -3.80 29.20 10.25
CA VAL A 34 -3.81 28.33 9.07
C VAL A 34 -3.49 26.89 9.47
N VAL A 35 -4.24 25.95 8.91
CA VAL A 35 -3.93 24.51 8.98
C VAL A 35 -3.65 24.02 7.57
N ILE A 36 -2.42 23.54 7.32
CA ILE A 36 -2.03 22.92 6.06
C ILE A 36 -2.14 21.42 6.21
N ALA A 37 -3.03 20.79 5.46
CA ALA A 37 -3.32 19.36 5.53
C ALA A 37 -3.40 18.74 4.12
N THR A 38 -2.55 19.18 3.21
CA THR A 38 -2.55 18.83 1.78
C THR A 38 -1.98 17.44 1.50
N GLY A 39 -1.22 16.86 2.46
CA GLY A 39 -0.70 15.49 2.36
C GLY A 39 0.43 15.33 1.34
N PRO A 40 0.66 14.10 0.83
CA PRO A 40 1.83 13.78 0.02
C PRO A 40 1.81 14.34 -1.41
N LEU A 41 0.69 14.88 -1.86
CA LEU A 41 0.54 15.49 -3.18
C LEU A 41 0.47 17.03 -3.11
N THR A 42 1.11 17.63 -2.12
CA THR A 42 1.28 19.08 -2.02
C THR A 42 2.00 19.59 -3.28
N SER A 43 1.47 20.66 -3.89
CA SER A 43 2.13 21.27 -5.06
C SER A 43 3.50 21.83 -4.72
N ASP A 44 4.41 21.85 -5.68
CA ASP A 44 5.77 22.36 -5.50
C ASP A 44 5.75 23.80 -4.98
N ALA A 45 4.87 24.64 -5.54
CA ALA A 45 4.73 26.04 -5.12
C ALA A 45 4.38 26.20 -3.64
N LEU A 46 3.42 25.42 -3.12
CA LEU A 46 3.06 25.43 -1.71
C LEU A 46 4.16 24.79 -0.83
N ALA A 47 4.81 23.74 -1.31
CA ALA A 47 5.91 23.09 -0.61
C ALA A 47 7.09 24.05 -0.41
N ASP A 48 7.46 24.82 -1.43
CA ASP A 48 8.49 25.86 -1.35
C ASP A 48 8.15 26.92 -0.30
N ARG A 49 6.89 27.38 -0.25
CA ARG A 49 6.44 28.34 0.77
C ARG A 49 6.48 27.79 2.18
N ILE A 50 6.14 26.53 2.36
CA ILE A 50 6.26 25.86 3.66
C ILE A 50 7.73 25.76 4.07
N ALA A 51 8.63 25.40 3.13
CA ALA A 51 10.06 25.32 3.37
C ALA A 51 10.65 26.67 3.78
N GLU A 52 10.29 27.75 3.09
CA GLU A 52 10.69 29.12 3.44
C GLU A 52 10.22 29.51 4.84
N LEU A 53 8.95 29.25 5.17
CA LEU A 53 8.38 29.58 6.48
C LEU A 53 9.03 28.83 7.63
N THR A 54 9.38 27.57 7.42
CA THR A 54 9.98 26.70 8.45
C THR A 54 11.51 26.85 8.54
N GLY A 55 12.13 27.49 7.55
CA GLY A 55 13.58 27.60 7.44
C GLY A 55 14.26 26.25 7.16
N ASN A 56 13.53 25.26 6.65
CA ASN A 56 14.00 23.89 6.60
C ASN A 56 13.50 23.15 5.34
N SER A 57 14.27 23.22 4.27
CA SER A 57 13.96 22.54 3.01
C SER A 57 14.25 21.02 3.05
N GLU A 58 15.03 20.55 4.02
CA GLU A 58 15.48 19.15 4.07
C GLU A 58 14.46 18.18 4.69
N TYR A 59 13.41 18.65 5.38
CA TYR A 59 12.47 17.79 6.11
C TYR A 59 11.08 17.69 5.48
N LEU A 60 10.80 18.41 4.40
CA LEU A 60 9.53 18.30 3.68
C LEU A 60 9.63 17.20 2.61
N HIS A 61 9.52 15.98 3.05
CA HIS A 61 9.46 14.83 2.15
C HIS A 61 8.04 14.27 2.10
N PHE A 62 7.43 14.36 0.94
CA PHE A 62 6.13 13.76 0.69
C PHE A 62 6.32 12.41 -0.02
N PHE A 63 5.78 11.36 0.58
CA PHE A 63 5.81 10.01 0.00
C PHE A 63 4.41 9.57 -0.35
N ASP A 64 4.17 9.26 -1.61
CA ASP A 64 2.98 8.52 -2.05
C ASP A 64 3.39 7.10 -2.40
N ALA A 65 2.82 6.15 -1.69
CA ALA A 65 3.13 4.73 -1.85
C ALA A 65 1.86 3.95 -2.18
N ALA A 66 1.77 3.47 -3.41
CA ALA A 66 0.66 2.65 -3.85
C ALA A 66 1.11 1.19 -4.03
N ALA A 67 0.39 0.27 -3.40
CA ALA A 67 0.59 -1.16 -3.62
C ALA A 67 -0.10 -1.62 -4.92
N PRO A 68 0.34 -2.75 -5.52
CA PRO A 68 -0.26 -3.26 -6.75
C PRO A 68 -1.73 -3.64 -6.57
N ILE A 69 -2.49 -3.52 -7.67
CA ILE A 69 -3.88 -3.97 -7.76
C ILE A 69 -3.95 -5.09 -8.79
N VAL A 70 -4.62 -6.19 -8.42
CA VAL A 70 -4.86 -7.34 -9.29
C VAL A 70 -6.36 -7.52 -9.56
N SER A 71 -6.67 -8.10 -10.72
CA SER A 71 -8.03 -8.51 -11.09
C SER A 71 -8.48 -9.70 -10.26
N PHE A 72 -9.69 -9.65 -9.70
CA PHE A 72 -10.27 -10.76 -8.95
C PHE A 72 -10.33 -12.04 -9.78
N GLN A 73 -10.69 -11.94 -11.05
CA GLN A 73 -10.87 -13.09 -11.95
C GLN A 73 -9.54 -13.84 -12.21
N SER A 74 -8.42 -13.19 -12.01
CA SER A 74 -7.09 -13.77 -12.19
C SER A 74 -6.51 -14.41 -10.93
N ILE A 75 -7.18 -14.29 -9.79
CA ILE A 75 -6.75 -14.89 -8.52
C ILE A 75 -7.16 -16.37 -8.51
N ASN A 76 -6.18 -17.25 -8.25
CA ASN A 76 -6.48 -18.68 -8.09
C ASN A 76 -7.10 -18.96 -6.71
N MET A 77 -8.44 -18.97 -6.66
CA MET A 77 -9.20 -19.19 -5.43
C MET A 77 -9.11 -20.61 -4.88
N GLU A 78 -8.59 -21.59 -5.63
CA GLU A 78 -8.29 -22.92 -5.09
C GLU A 78 -7.08 -22.88 -4.14
N LYS A 79 -6.20 -21.87 -4.32
CA LYS A 79 -5.01 -21.64 -3.51
C LYS A 79 -5.18 -20.48 -2.50
N ALA A 80 -6.38 -19.90 -2.44
CA ALA A 80 -6.70 -18.78 -1.54
C ALA A 80 -7.99 -19.04 -0.78
N PHE A 81 -8.27 -18.23 0.22
CA PHE A 81 -9.54 -18.30 0.96
C PHE A 81 -9.96 -16.92 1.48
N PHE A 82 -11.26 -16.70 1.59
CA PHE A 82 -11.80 -15.55 2.28
C PHE A 82 -11.72 -15.75 3.80
N GLY A 83 -11.27 -14.73 4.53
CA GLY A 83 -11.19 -14.80 5.97
C GLY A 83 -10.81 -13.49 6.61
N SER A 84 -11.13 -13.37 7.89
CA SER A 84 -10.69 -12.29 8.76
C SER A 84 -9.80 -12.84 9.88
N ARG A 85 -8.92 -12.00 10.37
CA ARG A 85 -7.98 -12.41 11.43
C ARG A 85 -8.73 -12.71 12.72
N TYR A 86 -8.50 -13.89 13.28
CA TYR A 86 -9.19 -14.42 14.47
C TYR A 86 -10.71 -14.57 14.30
N ASP A 87 -11.17 -14.74 13.05
CA ASP A 87 -12.60 -14.84 12.69
C ASP A 87 -13.44 -13.66 13.21
N LYS A 88 -12.80 -12.48 13.36
CA LYS A 88 -13.48 -11.26 13.82
C LYS A 88 -14.02 -10.46 12.65
N GLY A 89 -15.33 -10.18 12.69
CA GLY A 89 -16.05 -9.41 11.68
C GLY A 89 -16.32 -10.20 10.39
N THR A 90 -16.52 -9.48 9.30
CA THR A 90 -16.77 -10.10 7.98
C THR A 90 -15.47 -10.61 7.35
N PRO A 91 -15.47 -11.73 6.60
CA PRO A 91 -14.31 -12.23 5.89
C PRO A 91 -14.00 -11.35 4.66
N ALA A 92 -13.49 -10.14 4.90
CA ALA A 92 -13.33 -9.11 3.89
C ALA A 92 -12.03 -9.21 3.07
N TYR A 93 -11.10 -10.06 3.50
CA TYR A 93 -9.81 -10.24 2.83
C TYR A 93 -9.73 -11.59 2.14
N ILE A 94 -9.08 -11.62 0.97
CA ILE A 94 -8.60 -12.86 0.38
C ILE A 94 -7.21 -13.13 0.96
N ASN A 95 -7.01 -14.31 1.52
CA ASN A 95 -5.76 -14.75 2.13
C ASN A 95 -5.09 -15.75 1.19
N CYS A 96 -3.85 -15.47 0.82
CA CYS A 96 -3.01 -16.27 -0.07
C CYS A 96 -1.92 -16.94 0.78
N PRO A 97 -2.13 -18.18 1.26
CA PRO A 97 -1.18 -18.91 2.08
C PRO A 97 0.03 -19.34 1.27
N MET A 98 1.17 -19.44 1.95
CA MET A 98 2.42 -19.97 1.42
C MET A 98 2.99 -21.00 2.38
N THR A 99 3.54 -22.08 1.86
CA THR A 99 4.42 -23.00 2.59
C THR A 99 5.75 -22.34 2.89
N LYS A 100 6.59 -23.00 3.69
CA LYS A 100 7.93 -22.49 3.99
C LYS A 100 8.79 -22.41 2.73
N GLU A 101 8.73 -23.41 1.89
CA GLU A 101 9.51 -23.53 0.66
C GLU A 101 9.11 -22.44 -0.34
N GLU A 102 7.80 -22.22 -0.54
CA GLU A 102 7.27 -21.18 -1.40
C GLU A 102 7.65 -19.79 -0.90
N TYR A 103 7.52 -19.56 0.41
CA TYR A 103 7.92 -18.29 1.02
C TYR A 103 9.41 -18.02 0.85
N LEU A 104 10.28 -18.98 1.12
CA LEU A 104 11.73 -18.82 1.01
C LEU A 104 12.16 -18.56 -0.44
N ALA A 105 11.54 -19.22 -1.41
CA ALA A 105 11.77 -18.95 -2.82
C ALA A 105 11.34 -17.52 -3.18
N PHE A 106 10.15 -17.12 -2.79
CA PHE A 106 9.64 -15.77 -2.97
C PHE A 106 10.55 -14.71 -2.31
N TRP A 107 10.92 -14.91 -1.05
CA TRP A 107 11.77 -13.99 -0.29
C TRP A 107 13.14 -13.77 -0.96
N ARG A 108 13.80 -14.84 -1.44
CA ARG A 108 15.09 -14.74 -2.15
C ARG A 108 14.97 -13.93 -3.42
N GLU A 109 13.96 -14.21 -4.21
CA GLU A 109 13.71 -13.47 -5.47
C GLU A 109 13.35 -12.00 -5.21
N LEU A 110 12.56 -11.73 -4.17
CA LEU A 110 12.21 -10.38 -3.75
C LEU A 110 13.45 -9.57 -3.33
N CYS A 111 14.37 -10.18 -2.56
CA CYS A 111 15.61 -9.54 -2.11
C CYS A 111 16.57 -9.21 -3.27
N SER A 112 16.57 -10.03 -4.33
CA SER A 112 17.47 -9.89 -5.48
C SER A 112 16.86 -9.16 -6.67
N ALA A 113 15.54 -8.87 -6.61
CA ALA A 113 14.82 -8.24 -7.70
C ALA A 113 15.33 -6.83 -7.98
N ARG A 114 15.32 -6.48 -9.28
CA ARG A 114 15.76 -5.17 -9.74
C ARG A 114 14.71 -4.10 -9.43
N THR A 115 15.18 -3.01 -8.83
CA THR A 115 14.38 -1.80 -8.60
C THR A 115 14.36 -0.93 -9.86
N ALA A 116 13.33 -0.09 -9.99
CA ALA A 116 13.33 1.00 -10.95
C ALA A 116 14.46 1.99 -10.61
N GLU A 117 15.00 2.65 -11.64
CA GLU A 117 15.95 3.73 -11.42
C GLU A 117 15.21 4.89 -10.71
N VAL A 118 15.68 5.25 -9.56
CA VAL A 118 15.15 6.38 -8.81
C VAL A 118 16.04 7.58 -9.08
N HIS A 119 15.46 8.60 -9.71
CA HIS A 119 16.15 9.86 -9.92
C HIS A 119 16.03 10.71 -8.63
N GLY A 120 17.15 10.89 -7.94
CA GLY A 120 17.24 11.76 -6.77
C GLY A 120 17.84 11.09 -5.54
N PHE A 121 18.31 11.88 -4.60
CA PHE A 121 18.97 11.46 -3.36
C PHE A 121 18.08 10.54 -2.50
N GLU A 122 18.10 9.26 -2.80
CA GLU A 122 17.45 8.23 -1.97
C GLU A 122 18.45 7.58 -1.04
N ASP A 123 18.86 8.29 -0.04
CA ASP A 123 19.51 7.70 1.12
C ASP A 123 18.53 7.60 2.29
N SER A 124 18.32 6.35 2.71
CA SER A 124 18.08 5.87 4.08
C SER A 124 16.91 6.40 4.92
N SER A 125 16.15 7.40 4.55
CA SER A 125 15.00 7.84 5.37
C SER A 125 13.65 7.40 4.80
N VAL A 126 13.42 6.08 4.77
CA VAL A 126 12.09 5.55 4.43
C VAL A 126 11.24 5.62 5.69
N PHE A 127 10.12 6.35 5.61
CA PHE A 127 9.14 6.36 6.70
C PHE A 127 8.62 4.92 6.95
N GLU A 128 8.74 4.43 8.17
CA GLU A 128 8.45 3.01 8.48
C GLU A 128 7.06 2.54 8.03
N GLY A 129 6.06 3.42 8.06
CA GLY A 129 4.70 3.11 7.64
C GLY A 129 4.51 2.90 6.13
N CYS A 130 5.46 3.35 5.30
CA CYS A 130 5.44 3.23 3.84
C CYS A 130 6.64 2.45 3.29
N MET A 131 7.33 1.69 4.12
CA MET A 131 8.54 0.96 3.74
C MET A 131 8.27 -0.01 2.59
N PRO A 132 9.08 0.02 1.50
CA PRO A 132 8.98 -0.93 0.41
C PRO A 132 9.17 -2.37 0.89
N ILE A 133 8.42 -3.30 0.30
CA ILE A 133 8.43 -4.69 0.75
C ILE A 133 9.80 -5.36 0.55
N GLU A 134 10.53 -5.03 -0.51
CA GLU A 134 11.89 -5.53 -0.75
C GLU A 134 12.90 -4.98 0.26
N VAL A 135 12.70 -3.76 0.76
CA VAL A 135 13.54 -3.17 1.82
C VAL A 135 13.29 -3.89 3.14
N MET A 136 12.01 -4.16 3.48
CA MET A 136 11.67 -4.99 4.63
C MET A 136 12.26 -6.39 4.53
N ALA A 137 12.17 -7.03 3.36
CA ALA A 137 12.69 -8.37 3.11
C ALA A 137 14.20 -8.47 3.37
N ARG A 138 14.97 -7.45 2.95
CA ARG A 138 16.44 -7.40 3.16
C ARG A 138 16.86 -7.26 4.62
N ARG A 139 15.94 -6.86 5.52
CA ARG A 139 16.22 -6.80 6.96
C ARG A 139 16.32 -8.17 7.62
N GLY A 140 15.83 -9.23 6.98
CA GLY A 140 15.94 -10.61 7.44
C GLY A 140 14.82 -11.50 6.93
N GLU A 141 15.10 -12.80 6.87
CA GLU A 141 14.19 -13.81 6.34
C GLU A 141 12.81 -13.82 7.01
N ASP A 142 12.76 -13.60 8.31
CA ASP A 142 11.50 -13.63 9.07
C ASP A 142 10.77 -12.25 9.13
N THR A 143 11.40 -11.17 8.67
CA THR A 143 10.85 -9.81 8.84
C THR A 143 9.44 -9.68 8.26
N LEU A 144 9.19 -10.19 7.05
CA LEU A 144 7.88 -10.11 6.42
C LEU A 144 6.83 -10.94 7.17
N ARG A 145 7.21 -12.05 7.81
CA ARG A 145 6.31 -12.92 8.57
C ARG A 145 5.87 -12.30 9.92
N PHE A 146 6.61 -11.35 10.44
CA PHE A 146 6.21 -10.53 11.58
C PHE A 146 5.54 -9.21 11.16
N GLY A 147 5.55 -8.91 9.87
CA GLY A 147 4.99 -7.73 9.23
C GLY A 147 3.79 -8.04 8.32
N PRO A 148 3.87 -7.64 7.03
CA PRO A 148 2.74 -7.71 6.09
C PRO A 148 2.29 -9.14 5.76
N LEU A 149 3.16 -10.14 5.89
CA LEU A 149 2.84 -11.54 5.60
C LEU A 149 2.59 -12.38 6.86
N LYS A 150 2.22 -11.74 7.97
CA LYS A 150 1.99 -12.41 9.25
C LYS A 150 0.85 -13.43 9.15
N PRO A 151 1.07 -14.72 9.46
CA PRO A 151 0.05 -15.77 9.35
C PRO A 151 -0.88 -15.85 10.57
N VAL A 152 -0.47 -15.32 11.71
CA VAL A 152 -1.14 -15.50 13.00
C VAL A 152 -2.61 -15.05 12.97
N GLY A 153 -3.50 -15.92 13.41
CA GLY A 153 -4.94 -15.68 13.43
C GLY A 153 -5.65 -15.89 12.09
N LEU A 154 -4.93 -16.41 11.06
CA LEU A 154 -5.49 -16.76 9.76
C LEU A 154 -5.36 -18.27 9.57
N ARG A 155 -6.45 -19.00 9.78
CA ARG A 155 -6.50 -20.46 9.58
C ARG A 155 -7.05 -20.76 8.19
N ASP A 156 -6.30 -21.57 7.43
CA ASP A 156 -6.79 -22.05 6.14
C ASP A 156 -7.93 -23.05 6.38
N PRO A 157 -9.15 -22.79 5.90
CA PRO A 157 -10.32 -23.66 6.14
C PRO A 157 -10.14 -25.06 5.55
N ARG A 158 -9.25 -25.23 4.57
CA ARG A 158 -8.96 -26.53 3.93
C ARG A 158 -8.12 -27.45 4.83
N THR A 159 -7.24 -26.87 5.65
CA THR A 159 -6.30 -27.60 6.51
C THR A 159 -6.59 -27.44 8.00
N GLY A 160 -7.36 -26.40 8.39
CA GLY A 160 -7.59 -26.01 9.78
C GLY A 160 -6.36 -25.43 10.49
N LYS A 161 -5.25 -25.21 9.75
CA LYS A 161 -3.96 -24.75 10.30
C LYS A 161 -3.58 -23.36 9.80
N GLU A 162 -2.72 -22.71 10.55
CA GLU A 162 -2.02 -21.51 10.09
C GLU A 162 -0.91 -21.92 9.11
N SER A 163 -0.74 -21.13 8.05
CA SER A 163 0.32 -21.33 7.05
C SER A 163 1.64 -20.71 7.53
N TYR A 164 2.74 -20.96 6.81
CA TYR A 164 4.04 -20.38 7.16
C TYR A 164 4.05 -18.84 6.98
N ALA A 165 3.45 -18.37 5.89
CA ALA A 165 3.22 -16.95 5.61
C ALA A 165 1.89 -16.77 4.89
N VAL A 166 1.28 -15.60 4.95
CA VAL A 166 0.01 -15.29 4.26
C VAL A 166 0.09 -13.89 3.66
N VAL A 167 -0.12 -13.78 2.36
CA VAL A 167 -0.36 -12.50 1.69
C VAL A 167 -1.85 -12.19 1.74
N GLN A 168 -2.21 -10.98 2.13
CA GLN A 168 -3.59 -10.54 2.20
C GLN A 168 -3.93 -9.61 1.03
N LEU A 169 -5.07 -9.85 0.39
CA LEU A 169 -5.62 -8.98 -0.64
C LEU A 169 -6.86 -8.30 -0.08
N ARG A 170 -6.93 -6.99 -0.26
CA ARG A 170 -8.07 -6.17 0.19
C ARG A 170 -8.84 -5.67 -1.02
N ARG A 171 -10.16 -5.78 -0.97
CA ARG A 171 -11.04 -5.20 -1.99
C ARG A 171 -10.75 -3.71 -2.17
N ASP A 172 -10.56 -3.29 -3.41
CA ASP A 172 -10.24 -1.91 -3.77
C ASP A 172 -11.46 -1.12 -4.31
N ASN A 173 -12.42 -1.80 -4.93
CA ASN A 173 -13.66 -1.19 -5.45
C ASN A 173 -14.93 -1.84 -4.87
N ALA A 174 -16.07 -1.18 -5.02
CA ALA A 174 -17.36 -1.64 -4.49
C ALA A 174 -17.86 -2.93 -5.15
N GLU A 175 -17.55 -3.12 -6.45
CA GLU A 175 -17.94 -4.29 -7.23
C GLU A 175 -17.16 -5.56 -6.86
N GLY A 176 -16.04 -5.42 -6.16
CA GLY A 176 -15.19 -6.54 -5.78
C GLY A 176 -14.44 -7.18 -6.94
N THR A 177 -14.18 -6.41 -8.00
CA THR A 177 -13.43 -6.86 -9.18
C THR A 177 -11.94 -6.57 -9.09
N MET A 178 -11.52 -5.66 -8.18
CA MET A 178 -10.15 -5.22 -7.99
C MET A 178 -9.68 -5.44 -6.55
N TYR A 179 -8.49 -5.98 -6.39
CA TYR A 179 -7.90 -6.27 -5.08
C TYR A 179 -6.49 -5.72 -4.96
N ASN A 180 -6.26 -4.97 -3.89
CA ASN A 180 -4.97 -4.41 -3.52
C ASN A 180 -4.15 -5.43 -2.74
N ILE A 181 -2.88 -5.61 -3.08
CA ILE A 181 -1.96 -6.49 -2.34
C ILE A 181 -1.45 -5.72 -1.11
N VAL A 182 -1.93 -6.09 0.07
CA VAL A 182 -1.69 -5.34 1.30
C VAL A 182 -0.22 -5.37 1.71
N GLY A 183 0.36 -4.17 1.89
CA GLY A 183 1.76 -4.04 2.35
C GLY A 183 2.81 -4.24 1.26
N PHE A 184 2.42 -4.24 -0.02
CA PHE A 184 3.31 -4.43 -1.16
C PHE A 184 3.68 -3.12 -1.87
N GLN A 185 3.82 -2.03 -1.13
CA GLN A 185 4.50 -0.86 -1.66
C GLN A 185 5.92 -1.24 -2.07
N THR A 186 6.38 -0.76 -3.22
CA THR A 186 7.63 -1.28 -3.80
C THR A 186 8.27 -0.31 -4.78
N HIS A 187 9.60 -0.32 -4.84
CA HIS A 187 10.40 0.30 -5.90
C HIS A 187 10.76 -0.68 -7.03
N LEU A 188 10.31 -1.93 -6.96
CA LEU A 188 10.62 -2.90 -8.02
C LEU A 188 10.17 -2.41 -9.39
N ALA A 189 10.99 -2.61 -10.40
CA ALA A 189 10.60 -2.38 -11.78
C ALA A 189 9.36 -3.21 -12.16
N PHE A 190 8.46 -2.69 -12.98
CA PHE A 190 7.17 -3.35 -13.30
C PHE A 190 7.31 -4.81 -13.77
N PRO A 191 8.29 -5.17 -14.64
CA PRO A 191 8.50 -6.57 -14.99
C PRO A 191 8.88 -7.45 -13.79
N GLU A 192 9.66 -6.90 -12.85
CA GLU A 192 10.05 -7.61 -11.63
C GLU A 192 8.88 -7.78 -10.67
N GLN A 193 8.02 -6.78 -10.53
CA GLN A 193 6.79 -6.92 -9.75
C GLN A 193 5.95 -8.08 -10.26
N LYS A 194 5.72 -8.16 -11.57
CA LYS A 194 4.98 -9.26 -12.18
C LYS A 194 5.66 -10.59 -11.92
N ARG A 195 6.97 -10.69 -12.17
CA ARG A 195 7.75 -11.92 -12.00
C ARG A 195 7.73 -12.42 -10.56
N VAL A 196 8.07 -11.54 -9.62
CA VAL A 196 8.22 -11.92 -8.21
C VAL A 196 6.87 -12.15 -7.53
N PHE A 197 5.90 -11.27 -7.74
CA PHE A 197 4.61 -11.41 -7.05
C PHE A 197 3.76 -12.55 -7.60
N SER A 198 3.99 -12.98 -8.85
CA SER A 198 3.38 -14.21 -9.39
C SER A 198 3.97 -15.50 -8.81
N MET A 199 5.02 -15.43 -8.00
CA MET A 199 5.51 -16.60 -7.23
C MET A 199 4.61 -16.93 -6.02
N ILE A 200 3.73 -16.01 -5.62
CA ILE A 200 2.70 -16.28 -4.62
C ILE A 200 1.68 -17.23 -5.25
N PRO A 201 1.44 -18.45 -4.71
CA PRO A 201 0.68 -19.49 -5.41
C PRO A 201 -0.70 -19.06 -5.90
N ALA A 202 -1.42 -18.26 -5.14
CA ALA A 202 -2.73 -17.72 -5.54
C ALA A 202 -2.65 -16.64 -6.63
N LEU A 203 -1.47 -16.07 -6.87
CA LEU A 203 -1.22 -15.00 -7.84
C LEU A 203 -0.40 -15.45 -9.06
N GLU A 204 -0.21 -16.76 -9.25
CA GLU A 204 0.61 -17.32 -10.34
C GLU A 204 0.21 -16.86 -11.74
N ASN A 205 -1.09 -16.58 -11.94
CA ASN A 205 -1.66 -16.07 -13.18
C ASN A 205 -2.27 -14.68 -13.02
N ALA A 206 -1.85 -13.92 -12.01
CA ALA A 206 -2.46 -12.63 -11.69
C ALA A 206 -2.30 -11.62 -12.81
N GLU A 207 -3.41 -10.98 -13.15
CA GLU A 207 -3.47 -9.81 -14.01
C GLU A 207 -3.31 -8.56 -13.15
N PHE A 208 -2.21 -7.85 -13.34
CA PHE A 208 -1.93 -6.59 -12.63
C PHE A 208 -2.63 -5.43 -13.35
N LEU A 209 -3.71 -4.94 -12.76
CA LEU A 209 -4.44 -3.77 -13.26
C LEU A 209 -3.68 -2.47 -12.99
N ARG A 210 -2.90 -2.46 -11.91
CA ARG A 210 -1.97 -1.38 -11.56
C ARG A 210 -0.75 -1.98 -10.86
N TYR A 211 0.42 -1.52 -11.22
CA TYR A 211 1.66 -1.83 -10.50
C TYR A 211 1.83 -0.95 -9.27
N GLY A 212 2.58 -1.46 -8.30
CA GLY A 212 3.00 -0.67 -7.16
C GLY A 212 3.98 0.42 -7.59
N VAL A 213 3.85 1.56 -6.96
CA VAL A 213 4.74 2.71 -7.18
C VAL A 213 5.05 3.37 -5.83
N MET A 214 6.21 3.97 -5.74
CA MET A 214 6.56 4.91 -4.69
C MET A 214 7.04 6.19 -5.37
N HIS A 215 6.36 7.27 -5.08
CA HIS A 215 6.74 8.60 -5.53
C HIS A 215 7.20 9.40 -4.32
N ARG A 216 8.28 10.15 -4.51
CA ARG A 216 8.71 11.22 -3.63
C ARG A 216 8.55 12.51 -4.41
N ASN A 217 7.82 13.44 -3.87
CA ASN A 217 7.80 14.83 -4.32
C ASN A 217 8.71 15.65 -3.46
#